data_3ee09806d03d55871152181a1800b6d4
#
_entry.id   3ee09806d03d55871152181a1800b6d4
#
_cell.length_a   1.000
_cell.length_b   1.000
_cell.length_c   1.000
_cell.angle_alpha   90.00
_cell.angle_beta   90.00
_cell.angle_gamma   90.00
#
_symmetry.space_group_name_H-M   'P 1'
#
loop_
_entity.id
_entity.type
_entity.pdbx_description
1 polymer ?
#
loop_
_entity_poly.entity_id
_entity_poly.type
_entity_poly.pdbx_seq_one_letter_code
_entity_poly.pdbx_strand_id
1 'polypeptide(L)'
;MIALASLNRWTAAAIHLGISALIAITVVAVMLALWYPQPYFDAMGGTGLLKILVGVDVAIGPLLTLIIFDRRKKSLRFDLSVIAFLQIAALVYGVYIMFEARSVYTAFVKDRFEVVPADQLDPADLAKGPPEYRTLSL
;
A
#
# COMPACT_ATOMS: atom_id res chain seq x y z
N MET A 1 18.03 0.96 22.69
CA MET A 1 17.79 -0.35 22.02
C MET A 1 16.95 -1.19 22.98
N ILE A 2 15.66 -1.44 22.68
CA ILE A 2 14.79 -2.26 23.56
C ILE A 2 15.31 -3.69 23.46
N ALA A 3 15.74 -4.27 24.57
CA ALA A 3 16.21 -5.65 24.58
C ALA A 3 15.02 -6.60 24.37
N LEU A 4 14.99 -7.38 23.28
CA LEU A 4 13.93 -8.36 22.98
C LEU A 4 13.69 -9.33 24.17
N ALA A 5 14.71 -9.52 25.01
CA ALA A 5 14.64 -10.35 26.21
C ALA A 5 13.66 -9.84 27.29
N SER A 6 13.30 -8.56 27.30
CA SER A 6 12.38 -7.97 28.28
C SER A 6 10.92 -7.91 27.79
N LEU A 7 10.66 -8.08 26.48
CA LEU A 7 9.32 -7.97 25.91
C LEU A 7 8.50 -9.25 26.13
N ASN A 8 7.22 -9.10 26.40
CA ASN A 8 6.26 -10.20 26.28
C ASN A 8 5.62 -10.20 24.88
N ARG A 9 4.94 -11.30 24.51
CA ARG A 9 4.32 -11.44 23.19
C ARG A 9 3.29 -10.34 22.88
N TRP A 10 2.55 -9.89 23.87
CA TRP A 10 1.56 -8.83 23.70
C TRP A 10 2.20 -7.47 23.45
N THR A 11 3.26 -7.18 24.19
CA THR A 11 4.03 -5.94 23.99
C THR A 11 4.73 -5.94 22.63
N ALA A 12 5.29 -7.08 22.21
CA ALA A 12 5.91 -7.21 20.89
C ALA A 12 4.89 -7.01 19.76
N ALA A 13 3.72 -7.63 19.85
CA ALA A 13 2.64 -7.46 18.89
C ALA A 13 2.10 -6.02 18.89
N ALA A 14 1.96 -5.37 20.04
CA ALA A 14 1.52 -3.99 20.14
C ALA A 14 2.51 -3.00 19.51
N ILE A 15 3.82 -3.21 19.72
CA ILE A 15 4.88 -2.42 19.07
C ILE A 15 4.81 -2.62 17.55
N HIS A 16 4.68 -3.87 17.10
CA HIS A 16 4.55 -4.18 15.68
C HIS A 16 3.32 -3.49 15.09
N LEU A 17 2.17 -3.60 15.73
CA LEU A 17 0.94 -2.92 15.33
C LEU A 17 1.13 -1.40 15.20
N GLY A 18 1.77 -0.79 16.19
CA GLY A 18 2.03 0.65 16.17
C GLY A 18 2.93 1.08 14.99
N ILE A 19 3.97 0.32 14.73
CA ILE A 19 4.88 0.57 13.59
C ILE A 19 4.14 0.37 12.26
N SER A 20 3.43 -0.74 12.09
CA SER A 20 2.67 -1.03 10.86
C SER A 20 1.58 0.01 10.62
N ALA A 21 0.85 0.41 11.66
CA ALA A 21 -0.17 1.45 11.55
C ALA A 21 0.44 2.81 11.13
N LEU A 22 1.58 3.20 11.70
CA LEU A 22 2.27 4.43 11.35
C LEU A 22 2.72 4.41 9.88
N ILE A 23 3.33 3.31 9.43
CA ILE A 23 3.74 3.13 8.03
C ILE A 23 2.52 3.19 7.11
N ALA A 24 1.46 2.44 7.42
CA ALA A 24 0.23 2.42 6.62
C ALA A 24 -0.41 3.80 6.50
N ILE A 25 -0.53 4.55 7.60
CA ILE A 25 -1.07 5.92 7.60
C ILE A 25 -0.20 6.83 6.72
N THR A 26 1.12 6.73 6.83
CA THR A 26 2.03 7.55 6.03
C THR A 26 1.90 7.25 4.54
N VAL A 27 1.90 5.96 4.17
CA VAL A 27 1.76 5.53 2.77
C VAL A 27 0.41 5.97 2.21
N VAL A 28 -0.67 5.75 2.94
CA VAL A 28 -2.02 6.17 2.53
C VAL A 28 -2.11 7.68 2.35
N ALA A 29 -1.58 8.47 3.28
CA ALA A 29 -1.58 9.92 3.17
C ALA A 29 -0.83 10.40 1.93
N VAL A 30 0.34 9.84 1.64
CA VAL A 30 1.13 10.15 0.45
C VAL A 30 0.38 9.76 -0.83
N MET A 31 -0.22 8.57 -0.87
CA MET A 31 -0.97 8.11 -2.03
C MET A 31 -2.18 9.00 -2.33
N LEU A 32 -2.97 9.35 -1.30
CA LEU A 32 -4.13 10.23 -1.47
C LEU A 32 -3.72 11.64 -1.87
N ALA A 33 -2.59 12.14 -1.38
CA ALA A 33 -2.11 13.48 -1.71
C ALA A 33 -1.55 13.59 -3.13
N LEU A 34 -0.88 12.53 -3.64
CA LEU A 34 -0.15 12.60 -4.90
C LEU A 34 -0.88 11.93 -6.07
N TRP A 35 -1.53 10.77 -5.83
CA TRP A 35 -2.04 9.93 -6.93
C TRP A 35 -3.56 9.87 -7.01
N TYR A 36 -4.25 10.11 -5.91
CA TYR A 36 -5.69 9.94 -5.81
C TYR A 36 -6.40 11.15 -5.19
N PRO A 37 -6.32 12.34 -5.81
CA PRO A 37 -7.10 13.47 -5.34
C PRO A 37 -8.60 13.14 -5.43
N GLN A 38 -9.41 13.67 -4.50
CA GLN A 38 -10.86 13.52 -4.54
C GLN A 38 -11.43 14.22 -5.77
N PRO A 39 -12.46 13.68 -6.45
CA PRO A 39 -13.27 12.48 -6.11
C PRO A 39 -12.79 11.17 -6.77
N TYR A 40 -11.65 11.15 -7.41
CA TYR A 40 -11.19 10.02 -8.25
C TYR A 40 -10.94 8.75 -7.47
N PHE A 41 -10.52 8.84 -6.21
CA PHE A 41 -10.24 7.69 -5.37
C PHE A 41 -11.44 6.73 -5.25
N ASP A 42 -12.62 7.27 -4.95
CA ASP A 42 -13.82 6.46 -4.79
C ASP A 42 -14.36 5.96 -6.13
N ALA A 43 -14.28 6.79 -7.19
CA ALA A 43 -14.71 6.42 -8.53
C ALA A 43 -13.95 5.21 -9.10
N MET A 44 -12.69 5.04 -8.72
CA MET A 44 -11.82 3.93 -9.15
C MET A 44 -11.84 2.73 -8.20
N GLY A 45 -12.70 2.70 -7.19
CA GLY A 45 -12.76 1.61 -6.22
C GLY A 45 -11.56 1.54 -5.28
N GLY A 46 -10.84 2.64 -5.11
CA GLY A 46 -9.62 2.75 -4.29
C GLY A 46 -9.82 2.32 -2.84
N THR A 47 -11.01 2.55 -2.28
CA THR A 47 -11.38 2.11 -0.92
C THR A 47 -11.25 0.60 -0.74
N GLY A 48 -11.61 -0.22 -1.76
CA GLY A 48 -11.49 -1.68 -1.71
C GLY A 48 -10.02 -2.12 -1.68
N LEU A 49 -9.22 -1.60 -2.59
CA LEU A 49 -7.78 -1.89 -2.68
C LEU A 49 -7.04 -1.45 -1.42
N LEU A 50 -7.36 -0.27 -0.89
CA LEU A 50 -6.76 0.25 0.34
C LEU A 50 -7.05 -0.62 1.56
N LYS A 51 -8.28 -1.11 1.70
CA LYS A 51 -8.65 -2.03 2.80
C LYS A 51 -7.83 -3.32 2.76
N ILE A 52 -7.56 -3.87 1.58
CA ILE A 52 -6.72 -5.06 1.42
C ILE A 52 -5.28 -4.73 1.80
N LEU A 53 -4.71 -3.66 1.26
CA LEU A 53 -3.33 -3.23 1.52
C LEU A 53 -3.09 -3.02 3.02
N VAL A 54 -3.91 -2.17 3.66
CA VAL A 54 -3.78 -1.86 5.09
C VAL A 54 -4.12 -3.07 5.95
N GLY A 55 -5.13 -3.86 5.56
CA GLY A 55 -5.57 -5.04 6.33
C GLY A 55 -4.48 -6.09 6.47
N VAL A 56 -3.71 -6.35 5.41
CA VAL A 56 -2.58 -7.30 5.46
C VAL A 56 -1.51 -6.82 6.44
N ASP A 57 -1.06 -5.58 6.32
CA ASP A 57 0.05 -5.08 7.12
C ASP A 57 -0.32 -4.79 8.57
N VAL A 58 -1.50 -4.22 8.82
CA VAL A 58 -1.92 -3.80 10.17
C VAL A 58 -2.56 -4.95 10.97
N ALA A 59 -3.19 -5.92 10.30
CA ALA A 59 -3.82 -7.04 11.01
C ALA A 59 -2.96 -8.30 11.05
N ILE A 60 -2.50 -8.78 9.89
CA ILE A 60 -1.82 -10.08 9.79
C ILE A 60 -0.44 -10.05 10.46
N GLY A 61 0.34 -8.99 10.28
CA GLY A 61 1.68 -8.91 10.81
C GLY A 61 1.77 -8.95 12.33
N PRO A 62 1.05 -8.08 13.06
CA PRO A 62 0.99 -8.13 14.52
C PRO A 62 0.41 -9.45 15.04
N LEU A 63 -0.58 -10.03 14.34
CA LEU A 63 -1.15 -11.33 14.70
C LEU A 63 -0.12 -12.45 14.58
N LEU A 64 0.63 -12.52 13.48
CA LEU A 64 1.73 -13.46 13.31
C LEU A 64 2.81 -13.27 14.39
N THR A 65 3.15 -12.02 14.70
CA THR A 65 4.09 -11.72 15.78
C THR A 65 3.59 -12.24 17.13
N LEU A 66 2.30 -12.05 17.43
CA LEU A 66 1.69 -12.54 18.66
C LEU A 66 1.77 -14.07 18.79
N ILE A 67 1.57 -14.78 17.68
CA ILE A 67 1.59 -16.25 17.63
C ILE A 67 3.02 -16.79 17.72
N ILE A 68 3.95 -16.20 16.95
CA ILE A 68 5.31 -16.74 16.78
C ILE A 68 6.25 -16.30 17.91
N PHE A 69 5.94 -15.21 18.60
CA PHE A 69 6.83 -14.64 19.62
C PHE A 69 6.98 -15.53 20.83
N ASP A 70 8.12 -16.18 20.93
CA ASP A 70 8.57 -16.92 22.12
C ASP A 70 10.02 -16.53 22.44
N ARG A 71 10.25 -15.96 23.63
CA ARG A 71 11.57 -15.54 24.11
C ARG A 71 12.60 -16.65 24.19
N ARG A 72 12.14 -17.90 24.40
CA ARG A 72 13.00 -19.07 24.55
C ARG A 72 13.54 -19.57 23.21
N LYS A 73 12.93 -19.13 22.11
CA LYS A 73 13.25 -19.59 20.76
C LYS A 73 14.53 -18.91 20.25
N LYS A 74 15.54 -19.71 19.92
CA LYS A 74 16.80 -19.19 19.36
C LYS A 74 16.63 -18.52 18.00
N SER A 75 15.63 -18.97 17.21
CA SER A 75 15.31 -18.43 15.87
C SER A 75 14.37 -17.22 15.89
N LEU A 76 13.97 -16.69 17.07
CA LEU A 76 12.99 -15.61 17.16
C LEU A 76 13.31 -14.39 16.26
N ARG A 77 14.59 -13.97 16.24
CA ARG A 77 15.02 -12.85 15.39
C ARG A 77 14.83 -13.14 13.92
N PHE A 78 15.16 -14.36 13.50
CA PHE A 78 14.97 -14.80 12.12
C PHE A 78 13.47 -14.80 11.75
N ASP A 79 12.63 -15.40 12.59
CA ASP A 79 11.18 -15.47 12.36
C ASP A 79 10.55 -14.07 12.23
N LEU A 80 10.92 -13.15 13.14
CA LEU A 80 10.46 -11.75 13.06
C LEU A 80 10.98 -11.03 11.80
N SER A 81 12.21 -11.31 11.38
CA SER A 81 12.75 -10.75 10.13
C SER A 81 12.02 -11.26 8.91
N VAL A 82 11.63 -12.53 8.88
CA VAL A 82 10.82 -13.11 7.79
C VAL A 82 9.46 -12.44 7.73
N ILE A 83 8.78 -12.26 8.87
CA ILE A 83 7.49 -11.55 8.92
C ILE A 83 7.65 -10.13 8.37
N ALA A 84 8.64 -9.37 8.85
CA ALA A 84 8.89 -8.01 8.41
C ALA A 84 9.22 -7.94 6.91
N PHE A 85 10.02 -8.87 6.40
CA PHE A 85 10.37 -8.95 4.98
C PHE A 85 9.14 -9.19 4.11
N LEU A 86 8.29 -10.16 4.48
CA LEU A 86 7.06 -10.47 3.74
C LEU A 86 6.08 -9.29 3.74
N GLN A 87 5.96 -8.58 4.86
CA GLN A 87 5.11 -7.37 4.95
C GLN A 87 5.64 -6.25 4.07
N ILE A 88 6.95 -5.96 4.12
CA ILE A 88 7.55 -4.94 3.25
C ILE A 88 7.35 -5.31 1.78
N ALA A 89 7.54 -6.57 1.41
CA ALA A 89 7.32 -7.04 0.05
C ALA A 89 5.85 -6.88 -0.39
N ALA A 90 4.90 -7.25 0.49
CA ALA A 90 3.47 -7.09 0.24
C ALA A 90 3.07 -5.60 0.12
N LEU A 91 3.60 -4.75 1.00
CA LEU A 91 3.37 -3.30 0.96
C LEU A 91 3.90 -2.68 -0.34
N VAL A 92 5.13 -2.98 -0.71
CA VAL A 92 5.75 -2.49 -1.95
C VAL A 92 4.96 -2.93 -3.17
N TYR A 93 4.54 -4.20 -3.20
CA TYR A 93 3.70 -4.73 -4.28
C TYR A 93 2.34 -4.03 -4.34
N GLY A 94 1.68 -3.85 -3.20
CA GLY A 94 0.40 -3.15 -3.13
C GLY A 94 0.49 -1.68 -3.55
N VAL A 95 1.54 -0.98 -3.13
CA VAL A 95 1.83 0.41 -3.56
C VAL A 95 2.09 0.46 -5.07
N TYR A 96 2.82 -0.52 -5.62
CA TYR A 96 3.05 -0.64 -7.06
C TYR A 96 1.74 -0.80 -7.84
N ILE A 97 0.86 -1.70 -7.43
CA ILE A 97 -0.46 -1.89 -8.06
C ILE A 97 -1.30 -0.59 -8.00
N MET A 98 -1.29 0.10 -6.86
CA MET A 98 -1.99 1.37 -6.73
C MET A 98 -1.38 2.46 -7.62
N PHE A 99 -0.05 2.46 -7.80
CA PHE A 99 0.61 3.38 -8.71
C PHE A 99 0.23 3.14 -10.18
N GLU A 100 0.19 1.89 -10.62
CA GLU A 100 -0.25 1.52 -11.98
C GLU A 100 -1.72 1.89 -12.22
N ALA A 101 -2.57 1.69 -11.22
CA ALA A 101 -3.99 2.00 -11.30
C ALA A 101 -4.35 3.48 -11.02
N ARG A 102 -3.35 4.39 -10.87
CA ARG A 102 -3.63 5.80 -10.60
C ARG A 102 -4.41 6.49 -11.72
N SER A 103 -5.28 7.39 -11.35
CA SER A 103 -6.04 8.21 -12.32
C SER A 103 -5.11 9.18 -13.04
N VAL A 104 -5.17 9.21 -14.38
CA VAL A 104 -4.32 10.10 -15.19
C VAL A 104 -5.15 11.08 -16.00
N TYR A 105 -6.24 10.61 -16.60
CA TYR A 105 -7.13 11.44 -17.41
C TYR A 105 -8.59 11.23 -17.02
N THR A 106 -9.40 12.24 -17.32
CA THR A 106 -10.86 12.14 -17.30
C THR A 106 -11.35 12.41 -18.69
N ALA A 107 -12.04 11.44 -19.30
CA ALA A 107 -12.62 11.55 -20.62
C ALA A 107 -14.13 11.68 -20.54
N PHE A 108 -14.73 12.56 -21.35
CA PHE A 108 -16.17 12.61 -21.51
C PHE A 108 -16.58 11.63 -22.62
N VAL A 109 -17.30 10.57 -22.22
CA VAL A 109 -17.73 9.51 -23.15
C VAL A 109 -19.24 9.47 -23.18
N LYS A 110 -19.82 9.82 -24.32
CA LYS A 110 -21.26 9.88 -24.58
C LYS A 110 -22.02 10.84 -23.63
N ASP A 111 -22.32 10.39 -22.42
CA ASP A 111 -23.21 11.05 -21.44
C ASP A 111 -22.59 11.17 -20.04
N ARG A 112 -21.34 10.70 -19.88
CA ARG A 112 -20.67 10.64 -18.56
C ARG A 112 -19.18 10.95 -18.66
N PHE A 113 -18.60 11.32 -17.51
CA PHE A 113 -17.17 11.38 -17.34
C PHE A 113 -16.63 10.01 -16.89
N GLU A 114 -15.65 9.49 -17.59
CA GLU A 114 -14.93 8.28 -17.23
C GLU A 114 -13.51 8.62 -16.82
N VAL A 115 -13.06 8.03 -15.71
CA VAL A 115 -11.70 8.18 -15.23
C VAL A 115 -10.85 7.10 -15.88
N VAL A 116 -9.77 7.51 -16.54
CA VAL A 116 -8.85 6.61 -17.24
C VAL A 116 -7.63 6.40 -16.36
N PRO A 117 -7.37 5.16 -15.90
CA PRO A 117 -6.18 4.83 -15.13
C PRO A 117 -4.94 4.68 -16.03
N ALA A 118 -3.76 4.79 -15.43
CA ALA A 118 -2.49 4.75 -16.15
C ALA A 118 -2.24 3.42 -16.87
N ASP A 119 -2.66 2.29 -16.29
CA ASP A 119 -2.51 0.94 -16.83
C ASP A 119 -3.35 0.65 -18.08
N GLN A 120 -4.37 1.48 -18.35
CA GLN A 120 -5.20 1.37 -19.56
C GLN A 120 -4.69 2.19 -20.75
N LEU A 121 -3.62 2.94 -20.58
CA LEU A 121 -3.06 3.79 -21.63
C LEU A 121 -2.01 3.04 -22.44
N ASP A 122 -2.23 2.93 -23.75
CA ASP A 122 -1.22 2.41 -24.67
C ASP A 122 -0.18 3.52 -24.98
N PRO A 123 1.10 3.31 -24.67
CA PRO A 123 2.16 4.26 -24.99
C PRO A 123 2.23 4.62 -26.48
N ALA A 124 1.85 3.69 -27.38
CA ALA A 124 1.84 3.93 -28.82
C ALA A 124 0.72 4.89 -29.23
N ASP A 125 -0.41 4.87 -28.53
CA ASP A 125 -1.51 5.81 -28.79
C ASP A 125 -1.24 7.17 -28.16
N LEU A 126 -0.63 7.22 -26.99
CA LEU A 126 -0.15 8.48 -26.38
C LEU A 126 0.83 9.22 -27.30
N ALA A 127 1.74 8.50 -27.95
CA ALA A 127 2.72 9.09 -28.88
C ALA A 127 2.08 9.73 -30.10
N LYS A 128 0.88 9.31 -30.52
CA LYS A 128 0.12 9.88 -31.65
C LYS A 128 -0.71 11.11 -31.26
N GLY A 129 -0.95 11.28 -29.96
CA GLY A 129 -1.75 12.38 -29.42
C GLY A 129 -1.06 13.74 -29.48
N PRO A 130 -1.77 14.84 -29.18
CA PRO A 130 -1.20 16.18 -29.03
C PRO A 130 -0.06 16.20 -28.00
N PRO A 131 0.95 17.05 -28.15
CA PRO A 131 2.12 17.08 -27.26
C PRO A 131 1.79 17.22 -25.78
N GLU A 132 0.74 17.98 -25.46
CA GLU A 132 0.26 18.22 -24.09
C GLU A 132 -0.25 16.95 -23.38
N TYR A 133 -0.64 15.91 -24.12
CA TYR A 133 -1.15 14.63 -23.56
C TYR A 133 -0.15 13.48 -23.65
N ARG A 134 1.07 13.71 -24.17
CA ARG A 134 2.08 12.67 -24.33
C ARG A 134 2.78 12.31 -23.02
N THR A 135 2.78 13.21 -22.06
CA THR A 135 3.35 12.98 -20.73
C THR A 135 2.21 12.71 -19.75
N LEU A 136 2.28 11.57 -19.05
CA LEU A 136 1.38 11.29 -17.95
C LEU A 136 1.59 12.38 -16.89
N SER A 137 0.55 13.16 -16.62
CA SER A 137 0.60 14.10 -15.48
C SER A 137 0.66 13.27 -14.20
N LEU A 138 1.71 13.51 -13.42
CA LEU A 138 1.84 12.98 -12.06
C LEU A 138 0.96 13.78 -11.12
#